data_51db524c113312b8aa355e871381ea32
#
_entry.id   51db524c113312b8aa355e871381ea32
#
_cell.length_a   1.000
_cell.length_b   1.000
_cell.length_c   1.000
_cell.angle_alpha   90.00
_cell.angle_beta   90.00
_cell.angle_gamma   90.00
#
_symmetry.space_group_name_H-M   'P 1'
#
loop_
_entity.id
_entity.type
_entity.pdbx_description
1 polymer ?
#
loop_
_entity_poly.entity_id
_entity_poly.type
_entity_poly.pdbx_seq_one_letter_code
_entity_poly.pdbx_strand_id
1 'polypeptide(L)'
;MIELENHLNFNLKILNDLDKDTSLDLCQGLLIHEDGLKDKKLRDIIKNENINKIIFHESKNIQGFENIEKLALPATVDQINKIVINNVVKKEFKINSSVKIKDYNLDKNLRRLIKDNLSLELTEKEIELIELLNKKSFTKKKEILATIWKYSDEADTHTIETHIYRLRKKIKEIFNDEGFIRSEKKGYTI
;
A
#
# COMPACT_ATOMS: atom_id res chain seq x y z
N MET A 1 5.67 -29.60 9.29
CA MET A 1 5.73 -28.16 9.67
C MET A 1 5.89 -27.97 11.18
N ILE A 2 5.16 -28.69 12.05
CA ILE A 2 5.29 -28.58 13.53
C ILE A 2 6.73 -28.84 13.99
N GLU A 3 7.41 -29.83 13.42
CA GLU A 3 8.81 -30.15 13.76
C GLU A 3 9.82 -29.10 13.34
N LEU A 4 9.43 -28.19 12.43
CA LEU A 4 10.29 -27.14 11.92
C LEU A 4 10.11 -25.79 12.66
N GLU A 5 9.14 -25.69 13.58
CA GLU A 5 8.77 -24.42 14.23
C GLU A 5 9.98 -23.73 14.89
N ASN A 6 10.86 -24.50 15.52
CA ASN A 6 12.08 -23.98 16.16
C ASN A 6 13.13 -23.45 15.17
N HIS A 7 12.99 -23.71 13.89
CA HIS A 7 13.92 -23.30 12.84
C HIS A 7 13.33 -22.17 11.97
N LEU A 8 12.09 -21.77 12.23
CA LEU A 8 11.43 -20.68 11.51
C LEU A 8 11.75 -19.34 12.17
N ASN A 9 11.97 -18.33 11.35
CA ASN A 9 12.22 -16.95 11.80
C ASN A 9 10.91 -16.15 12.01
N PHE A 10 9.79 -16.84 12.18
CA PHE A 10 8.46 -16.29 12.42
C PHE A 10 7.62 -17.26 13.26
N ASN A 11 6.60 -16.74 13.93
CA ASN A 11 5.69 -17.58 14.70
C ASN A 11 4.67 -18.25 13.77
N LEU A 12 4.56 -19.57 13.86
CA LEU A 12 3.62 -20.37 13.09
C LEU A 12 2.45 -20.82 13.97
N LYS A 13 1.22 -20.59 13.50
CA LYS A 13 0.01 -21.19 14.08
C LYS A 13 -0.66 -22.06 13.04
N ILE A 14 -0.84 -23.32 13.36
CA ILE A 14 -1.52 -24.27 12.47
C ILE A 14 -3.02 -24.15 12.68
N LEU A 15 -3.76 -24.00 11.59
CA LEU A 15 -5.21 -23.98 11.58
C LEU A 15 -5.69 -25.31 11.00
N ASN A 16 -6.31 -26.16 11.84
CA ASN A 16 -6.84 -27.46 11.41
C ASN A 16 -8.24 -27.31 10.78
N ASP A 17 -9.03 -26.36 11.28
CA ASP A 17 -10.35 -26.01 10.77
C ASP A 17 -10.51 -24.50 10.62
N LEU A 18 -11.13 -24.08 9.53
CA LEU A 18 -11.50 -22.70 9.28
C LEU A 18 -12.96 -22.50 9.72
N ASP A 19 -13.16 -22.38 11.02
CA ASP A 19 -14.46 -21.98 11.55
C ASP A 19 -14.76 -20.51 11.25
N LYS A 20 -16.07 -20.15 11.24
CA LYS A 20 -16.52 -18.78 10.99
C LYS A 20 -15.95 -17.77 11.98
N ASP A 21 -15.52 -18.22 13.14
CA ASP A 21 -14.96 -17.42 14.23
C ASP A 21 -13.43 -17.36 14.23
N THR A 22 -12.77 -17.96 13.23
CA THR A 22 -11.30 -17.86 13.12
C THR A 22 -10.92 -16.44 12.72
N SER A 23 -10.61 -15.61 13.72
CA SER A 23 -10.09 -14.28 13.46
C SER A 23 -8.68 -14.36 12.89
N LEU A 24 -8.53 -13.91 11.64
CA LEU A 24 -7.24 -13.78 10.96
C LEU A 24 -6.63 -12.38 11.16
N ASP A 25 -7.27 -11.52 11.94
CA ASP A 25 -6.90 -10.11 12.12
C ASP A 25 -5.50 -9.92 12.73
N LEU A 26 -5.06 -10.91 13.52
CA LEU A 26 -3.72 -10.90 14.12
C LEU A 26 -2.66 -11.60 13.26
N CYS A 27 -3.06 -12.19 12.12
CA CYS A 27 -2.13 -12.90 11.26
C CYS A 27 -1.48 -11.96 10.25
N GLN A 28 -0.15 -11.92 10.21
CA GLN A 28 0.61 -11.18 9.20
C GLN A 28 0.56 -11.83 7.82
N GLY A 29 0.28 -13.16 7.76
CA GLY A 29 0.18 -13.89 6.52
C GLY A 29 -0.37 -15.29 6.69
N LEU A 30 -0.72 -15.92 5.57
CA LEU A 30 -1.20 -17.29 5.47
C LEU A 30 -0.25 -18.12 4.62
N LEU A 31 0.16 -19.27 5.14
CA LEU A 31 0.87 -20.31 4.39
C LEU A 31 -0.16 -21.39 4.03
N ILE A 32 -0.32 -21.63 2.73
CA ILE A 32 -1.40 -22.46 2.22
C ILE A 32 -0.79 -23.57 1.37
N HIS A 33 -1.07 -24.83 1.70
CA HIS A 33 -0.74 -25.95 0.81
C HIS A 33 -1.74 -26.00 -0.35
N GLU A 34 -1.29 -26.41 -1.56
CA GLU A 34 -2.15 -26.47 -2.75
C GLU A 34 -3.42 -27.30 -2.58
N ASP A 35 -3.38 -28.36 -1.75
CA ASP A 35 -4.57 -29.15 -1.46
C ASP A 35 -5.67 -28.35 -0.75
N GLY A 36 -5.28 -27.38 0.07
CA GLY A 36 -6.22 -26.46 0.71
C GLY A 36 -6.99 -25.59 -0.29
N LEU A 37 -6.45 -25.39 -1.49
CA LEU A 37 -7.13 -24.62 -2.54
C LEU A 37 -8.39 -25.34 -3.10
N LYS A 38 -8.60 -26.59 -2.76
CA LYS A 38 -9.82 -27.34 -3.08
C LYS A 38 -10.99 -26.88 -2.22
N ASP A 39 -10.73 -26.34 -1.02
CA ASP A 39 -11.75 -25.82 -0.11
C ASP A 39 -12.28 -24.47 -0.60
N LYS A 40 -13.60 -24.36 -0.72
CA LYS A 40 -14.28 -23.13 -1.16
C LYS A 40 -14.12 -21.99 -0.15
N LYS A 41 -14.21 -22.30 1.16
CA LYS A 41 -14.06 -21.30 2.23
C LYS A 41 -12.66 -20.69 2.21
N LEU A 42 -11.62 -21.52 2.06
CA LEU A 42 -10.25 -21.05 1.97
C LEU A 42 -10.03 -20.19 0.72
N ARG A 43 -10.62 -20.57 -0.42
CA ARG A 43 -10.54 -19.74 -1.65
C ARG A 43 -11.18 -18.36 -1.47
N ASP A 44 -12.25 -18.26 -0.71
CA ASP A 44 -12.90 -16.97 -0.42
C ASP A 44 -12.04 -16.10 0.52
N ILE A 45 -11.35 -16.72 1.50
CA ILE A 45 -10.36 -16.04 2.34
C ILE A 45 -9.15 -15.57 1.51
N ILE A 46 -8.72 -16.38 0.55
CA ILE A 46 -7.58 -16.04 -0.34
C ILE A 46 -7.88 -14.83 -1.22
N LYS A 47 -9.13 -14.57 -1.56
CA LYS A 47 -9.53 -13.37 -2.31
C LYS A 47 -9.42 -12.08 -1.50
N ASN A 48 -9.35 -12.15 -0.18
CA ASN A 48 -9.14 -10.98 0.67
C ASN A 48 -7.73 -10.42 0.47
N GLU A 49 -7.61 -9.22 -0.09
CA GLU A 49 -6.32 -8.58 -0.43
C GLU A 49 -5.50 -8.13 0.78
N ASN A 50 -6.12 -8.05 1.97
CA ASN A 50 -5.48 -7.49 3.16
C ASN A 50 -4.49 -8.43 3.86
N ILE A 51 -4.47 -9.72 3.54
CA ILE A 51 -3.60 -10.72 4.17
C ILE A 51 -2.53 -11.19 3.17
N ASN A 52 -1.29 -11.26 3.61
CA ASN A 52 -0.20 -11.89 2.84
C ASN A 52 -0.49 -13.37 2.65
N LYS A 53 -0.22 -13.89 1.46
CA LYS A 53 -0.49 -15.28 1.12
C LYS A 53 0.70 -15.87 0.39
N ILE A 54 1.07 -17.09 0.77
CA ILE A 54 2.09 -17.88 0.10
C ILE A 54 1.52 -19.27 -0.12
N ILE A 55 1.54 -19.75 -1.35
CA ILE A 55 1.08 -21.09 -1.70
C ILE A 55 2.28 -22.01 -1.80
N PHE A 56 2.26 -23.10 -1.02
CA PHE A 56 3.16 -24.23 -1.16
C PHE A 56 2.57 -25.23 -2.14
N HIS A 57 3.35 -25.65 -3.12
CA HIS A 57 2.86 -26.54 -4.17
C HIS A 57 3.88 -27.58 -4.60
N GLU A 58 3.37 -28.74 -4.99
CA GLU A 58 4.12 -29.83 -5.62
C GLU A 58 3.88 -29.87 -7.15
N SER A 59 2.74 -29.34 -7.58
CA SER A 59 2.31 -29.33 -8.98
C SER A 59 3.09 -28.32 -9.81
N LYS A 60 3.36 -28.65 -11.06
CA LYS A 60 4.11 -27.75 -11.98
C LYS A 60 3.34 -26.48 -12.37
N ASN A 61 2.00 -26.49 -12.29
CA ASN A 61 1.14 -25.36 -12.68
C ASN A 61 -0.04 -25.20 -11.70
N ILE A 62 -0.04 -24.14 -10.92
CA ILE A 62 -1.22 -23.65 -10.17
C ILE A 62 -1.81 -22.50 -10.98
N GLN A 63 -2.99 -22.74 -11.58
CA GLN A 63 -3.73 -21.72 -12.33
C GLN A 63 -4.61 -20.87 -11.41
N GLY A 64 -4.85 -19.61 -11.77
CA GLY A 64 -5.83 -18.75 -11.11
C GLY A 64 -5.32 -17.99 -9.86
N PHE A 65 -4.02 -18.03 -9.58
CA PHE A 65 -3.40 -17.36 -8.44
C PHE A 65 -2.11 -16.62 -8.84
N GLU A 66 -2.17 -15.85 -9.94
CA GLU A 66 -1.00 -15.20 -10.54
C GLU A 66 -0.38 -14.14 -9.63
N ASN A 67 -1.22 -13.49 -8.80
CA ASN A 67 -0.78 -12.42 -7.88
C ASN A 67 -0.36 -12.91 -6.50
N ILE A 68 -0.26 -14.24 -6.28
CA ILE A 68 0.13 -14.82 -5.01
C ILE A 68 1.52 -15.42 -5.14
N GLU A 69 2.40 -15.14 -4.17
CA GLU A 69 3.73 -15.75 -4.09
C GLU A 69 3.61 -17.26 -3.93
N LYS A 70 4.45 -18.00 -4.62
CA LYS A 70 4.41 -19.47 -4.67
C LYS A 70 5.77 -20.04 -4.30
N LEU A 71 5.77 -21.14 -3.55
CA LEU A 71 6.97 -21.89 -3.21
C LEU A 71 6.80 -23.35 -3.58
N ALA A 72 7.65 -23.83 -4.50
CA ALA A 72 7.66 -25.24 -4.90
C ALA A 72 8.20 -26.13 -3.78
N LEU A 73 7.57 -27.26 -3.58
CA LEU A 73 8.03 -28.32 -2.67
C LEU A 73 8.76 -29.43 -3.45
N PRO A 74 9.77 -30.08 -2.85
CA PRO A 74 10.30 -29.86 -1.51
C PRO A 74 11.09 -28.54 -1.39
N ALA A 75 10.98 -27.87 -0.23
CA ALA A 75 11.68 -26.63 0.05
C ALA A 75 12.49 -26.72 1.35
N THR A 76 13.63 -26.03 1.39
CA THR A 76 14.44 -25.94 2.61
C THR A 76 13.84 -24.92 3.60
N VAL A 77 14.20 -25.02 4.88
CA VAL A 77 13.81 -24.05 5.92
C VAL A 77 14.23 -22.63 5.55
N ASP A 78 15.42 -22.48 4.99
CA ASP A 78 15.93 -21.17 4.55
C ASP A 78 15.08 -20.56 3.41
N GLN A 79 14.62 -21.38 2.48
CA GLN A 79 13.73 -20.94 1.42
C GLN A 79 12.38 -20.47 1.99
N ILE A 80 11.84 -21.23 2.95
CA ILE A 80 10.58 -20.88 3.64
C ILE A 80 10.76 -19.56 4.41
N ASN A 81 11.79 -19.43 5.22
CA ASN A 81 12.09 -18.21 5.97
C ASN A 81 12.25 -17.00 5.03
N LYS A 82 13.02 -17.16 3.96
CA LYS A 82 13.29 -16.09 2.99
C LYS A 82 12.02 -15.59 2.29
N ILE A 83 11.18 -16.51 1.81
CA ILE A 83 9.95 -16.12 1.11
C ILE A 83 8.95 -15.44 2.04
N VAL A 84 8.79 -15.93 3.27
CA VAL A 84 7.88 -15.33 4.27
C VAL A 84 8.35 -13.93 4.66
N ILE A 85 9.62 -13.77 5.05
CA ILE A 85 10.16 -12.47 5.44
C ILE A 85 10.07 -11.48 4.29
N ASN A 86 10.48 -11.86 3.08
CA ASN A 86 10.41 -10.97 1.92
C ASN A 86 8.98 -10.53 1.60
N ASN A 87 8.01 -11.43 1.75
CA ASN A 87 6.60 -11.14 1.50
C ASN A 87 6.04 -10.15 2.54
N VAL A 88 6.38 -10.32 3.82
CA VAL A 88 6.00 -9.38 4.90
C VAL A 88 6.63 -8.01 4.66
N VAL A 89 7.94 -7.95 4.41
CA VAL A 89 8.67 -6.69 4.15
C VAL A 89 8.11 -5.97 2.93
N LYS A 90 7.86 -6.67 1.82
CA LYS A 90 7.24 -6.08 0.62
C LYS A 90 5.89 -5.43 0.94
N LYS A 91 5.07 -6.08 1.76
CA LYS A 91 3.76 -5.54 2.14
C LYS A 91 3.87 -4.34 3.07
N GLU A 92 4.70 -4.41 4.10
CA GLU A 92 4.96 -3.28 4.99
C GLU A 92 5.47 -2.07 4.21
N PHE A 93 6.39 -2.30 3.26
CA PHE A 93 6.88 -1.27 2.37
C PHE A 93 5.75 -0.67 1.52
N LYS A 94 4.85 -1.50 0.98
CA LYS A 94 3.69 -1.05 0.21
C LYS A 94 2.69 -0.27 1.07
N ILE A 95 2.39 -0.75 2.28
CA ILE A 95 1.48 -0.06 3.21
C ILE A 95 2.07 1.29 3.64
N ASN A 96 3.36 1.31 4.02
CA ASN A 96 4.03 2.53 4.48
C ASN A 96 4.22 3.56 3.35
N SER A 97 4.22 3.13 2.10
CA SER A 97 4.32 4.01 0.94
C SER A 97 2.98 4.54 0.46
N SER A 98 1.88 3.98 0.94
CA SER A 98 0.53 4.30 0.48
C SER A 98 -0.23 5.11 1.54
N VAL A 99 -0.74 6.27 1.14
CA VAL A 99 -1.52 7.17 2.01
C VAL A 99 -2.91 7.35 1.42
N LYS A 100 -3.94 6.97 2.18
CA LYS A 100 -5.33 7.21 1.77
C LYS A 100 -5.72 8.66 2.03
N ILE A 101 -6.24 9.34 1.03
CA ILE A 101 -6.65 10.74 1.04
C ILE A 101 -8.06 10.82 0.44
N LYS A 102 -9.10 10.92 1.27
CA LYS A 102 -10.50 10.82 0.82
C LYS A 102 -10.72 9.54 -0.03
N ASP A 103 -11.13 9.70 -1.29
CA ASP A 103 -11.35 8.61 -2.26
C ASP A 103 -10.08 8.25 -3.05
N TYR A 104 -8.96 8.91 -2.75
CA TYR A 104 -7.68 8.72 -3.44
C TYR A 104 -6.73 7.87 -2.64
N ASN A 105 -5.83 7.21 -3.35
CA ASN A 105 -4.67 6.53 -2.78
C ASN A 105 -3.38 7.17 -3.34
N LEU A 106 -2.58 7.78 -2.48
CA LEU A 106 -1.27 8.31 -2.83
C LEU A 106 -0.21 7.23 -2.64
N ASP A 107 0.30 6.67 -3.74
CA ASP A 107 1.45 5.76 -3.71
C ASP A 107 2.74 6.56 -3.89
N LYS A 108 3.51 6.69 -2.83
CA LYS A 108 4.76 7.48 -2.81
C LYS A 108 5.89 6.81 -3.57
N ASN A 109 5.92 5.48 -3.61
CA ASN A 109 6.97 4.73 -4.30
C ASN A 109 6.76 4.75 -5.81
N LEU A 110 5.53 4.55 -6.25
CA LEU A 110 5.18 4.66 -7.66
C LEU A 110 5.01 6.11 -8.11
N ARG A 111 5.05 7.07 -7.17
CA ARG A 111 4.81 8.50 -7.40
C ARG A 111 3.49 8.75 -8.12
N ARG A 112 2.41 8.12 -7.62
CA ARG A 112 1.09 8.18 -8.27
C ARG A 112 -0.01 8.51 -7.29
N LEU A 113 -0.94 9.34 -7.74
CA LEU A 113 -2.24 9.51 -7.13
C LEU A 113 -3.23 8.64 -7.90
N ILE A 114 -3.95 7.78 -7.21
CA ILE A 114 -4.83 6.76 -7.81
C ILE A 114 -6.23 6.94 -7.26
N LYS A 115 -7.22 6.90 -8.15
CA LYS A 115 -8.65 6.84 -7.81
C LYS A 115 -9.33 5.92 -8.82
N ASP A 116 -10.02 4.90 -8.32
CA ASP A 116 -10.64 3.86 -9.15
C ASP A 116 -9.60 3.23 -10.11
N ASN A 117 -9.85 3.28 -11.41
CA ASN A 117 -8.95 2.79 -12.46
C ASN A 117 -8.07 3.89 -13.06
N LEU A 118 -8.14 5.12 -12.52
CA LEU A 118 -7.37 6.26 -13.02
C LEU A 118 -6.11 6.48 -12.19
N SER A 119 -5.05 6.93 -12.83
CA SER A 119 -3.75 7.15 -12.19
C SER A 119 -3.08 8.40 -12.75
N LEU A 120 -2.59 9.27 -11.86
CA LEU A 120 -1.86 10.48 -12.16
C LEU A 120 -0.42 10.38 -11.64
N GLU A 121 0.55 10.57 -12.51
CA GLU A 121 1.97 10.65 -12.10
C GLU A 121 2.27 11.99 -11.45
N LEU A 122 2.99 11.92 -10.31
CA LEU A 122 3.36 13.07 -9.50
C LEU A 122 4.87 13.24 -9.43
N THR A 123 5.31 14.47 -9.35
CA THR A 123 6.68 14.81 -8.96
C THR A 123 6.85 14.64 -7.43
N GLU A 124 8.08 14.53 -6.96
CA GLU A 124 8.39 14.45 -5.54
C GLU A 124 7.81 15.62 -4.74
N LYS A 125 7.92 16.84 -5.27
CA LYS A 125 7.36 18.06 -4.64
C LYS A 125 5.84 18.08 -4.60
N GLU A 126 5.17 17.51 -5.59
CA GLU A 126 3.71 17.35 -5.59
C GLU A 126 3.27 16.33 -4.54
N ILE A 127 4.05 15.24 -4.32
CA ILE A 127 3.81 14.27 -3.25
C ILE A 127 3.97 14.92 -1.88
N GLU A 128 5.11 15.59 -1.62
CA GLU A 128 5.36 16.31 -0.37
C GLU A 128 4.24 17.31 -0.07
N LEU A 129 3.77 18.02 -1.09
CA LEU A 129 2.68 18.99 -0.97
C LEU A 129 1.36 18.33 -0.58
N ILE A 130 0.98 17.26 -1.25
CA ILE A 130 -0.25 16.51 -0.94
C ILE A 130 -0.18 15.93 0.47
N GLU A 131 0.95 15.33 0.86
CA GLU A 131 1.14 14.81 2.22
C GLU A 131 1.03 15.90 3.29
N LEU A 132 1.66 17.05 3.06
CA LEU A 132 1.60 18.17 3.99
C LEU A 132 0.17 18.68 4.17
N LEU A 133 -0.57 18.86 3.08
CA LEU A 133 -1.96 19.30 3.10
C LEU A 133 -2.90 18.27 3.72
N ASN A 134 -2.60 16.97 3.56
CA ASN A 134 -3.41 15.90 4.15
C ASN A 134 -3.19 15.77 5.67
N LYS A 135 -1.97 16.03 6.15
CA LYS A 135 -1.65 15.97 7.60
C LYS A 135 -2.30 17.08 8.42
N LYS A 136 -2.62 18.19 7.79
CA LYS A 136 -3.19 19.38 8.44
C LYS A 136 -4.51 19.76 7.79
N SER A 137 -5.48 20.15 8.60
CA SER A 137 -6.77 20.65 8.09
C SER A 137 -6.61 21.93 7.27
N PHE A 138 -5.54 22.69 7.52
CA PHE A 138 -5.20 23.94 6.83
C PHE A 138 -3.69 24.19 6.90
N THR A 139 -3.08 24.63 5.80
CA THR A 139 -1.64 24.97 5.77
C THR A 139 -1.44 26.33 5.10
N LYS A 140 -0.73 27.23 5.77
CA LYS A 140 -0.43 28.58 5.25
C LYS A 140 0.56 28.52 4.08
N LYS A 141 0.45 29.46 3.12
CA LYS A 141 1.36 29.53 1.96
C LYS A 141 2.84 29.60 2.38
N LYS A 142 3.19 30.45 3.34
CA LYS A 142 4.57 30.57 3.85
C LYS A 142 5.08 29.26 4.45
N GLU A 143 4.25 28.55 5.20
CA GLU A 143 4.60 27.26 5.79
C GLU A 143 4.88 26.18 4.71
N ILE A 144 4.09 26.17 3.65
CA ILE A 144 4.32 25.27 2.52
C ILE A 144 5.66 25.55 1.85
N LEU A 145 5.98 26.84 1.60
CA LEU A 145 7.26 27.24 1.01
C LEU A 145 8.44 26.82 1.89
N ALA A 146 8.39 27.11 3.18
CA ALA A 146 9.46 26.76 4.10
C ALA A 146 9.66 25.24 4.23
N THR A 147 8.56 24.48 4.28
CA THR A 147 8.62 23.02 4.50
C THR A 147 9.09 22.28 3.25
N ILE A 148 8.57 22.62 2.07
CA ILE A 148 8.77 21.83 0.86
C ILE A 148 9.93 22.36 0.03
N TRP A 149 10.02 23.67 -0.13
CA TRP A 149 11.07 24.30 -0.97
C TRP A 149 12.24 24.86 -0.18
N LYS A 150 12.15 24.84 1.17
CA LYS A 150 13.20 25.38 2.07
C LYS A 150 13.56 26.84 1.78
N TYR A 151 12.61 27.61 1.24
CA TYR A 151 12.81 29.04 1.01
C TYR A 151 12.72 29.83 2.32
N SER A 152 13.45 30.95 2.38
CA SER A 152 13.36 31.89 3.49
C SER A 152 11.98 32.54 3.59
N ASP A 153 11.64 33.10 4.75
CA ASP A 153 10.34 33.75 5.02
C ASP A 153 10.03 34.93 4.08
N GLU A 154 11.04 35.49 3.39
CA GLU A 154 10.91 36.56 2.43
C GLU A 154 10.57 36.09 1.00
N ALA A 155 10.52 34.78 0.76
CA ALA A 155 10.24 34.25 -0.56
C ALA A 155 8.81 34.58 -1.03
N ASP A 156 8.69 34.90 -2.31
CA ASP A 156 7.43 35.27 -2.94
C ASP A 156 6.47 34.07 -2.97
N THR A 157 5.27 34.25 -2.43
CA THR A 157 4.22 33.24 -2.41
C THR A 157 3.62 32.91 -3.78
N HIS A 158 3.90 33.70 -4.82
CA HIS A 158 3.48 33.41 -6.19
C HIS A 158 4.03 32.10 -6.74
N THR A 159 5.20 31.67 -6.28
CA THR A 159 5.78 30.37 -6.66
C THR A 159 4.83 29.22 -6.29
N ILE A 160 4.26 29.28 -5.08
CA ILE A 160 3.35 28.22 -4.63
C ILE A 160 2.03 28.22 -5.37
N GLU A 161 1.51 29.40 -5.70
CA GLU A 161 0.27 29.54 -6.46
C GLU A 161 0.41 28.87 -7.84
N THR A 162 1.56 29.03 -8.47
CA THR A 162 1.88 28.37 -9.74
C THR A 162 1.94 26.86 -9.61
N HIS A 163 2.57 26.33 -8.56
CA HIS A 163 2.64 24.88 -8.31
C HIS A 163 1.26 24.30 -8.01
N ILE A 164 0.46 24.94 -7.17
CA ILE A 164 -0.92 24.53 -6.86
C ILE A 164 -1.79 24.57 -8.12
N TYR A 165 -1.67 25.63 -8.93
CA TYR A 165 -2.43 25.72 -10.17
C TYR A 165 -2.11 24.56 -11.13
N ARG A 166 -0.82 24.25 -11.33
CA ARG A 166 -0.39 23.15 -12.19
C ARG A 166 -0.88 21.80 -11.68
N LEU A 167 -0.78 21.56 -10.37
CA LEU A 167 -1.24 20.31 -9.75
C LEU A 167 -2.76 20.17 -9.86
N ARG A 168 -3.54 21.21 -9.59
CA ARG A 168 -4.99 21.22 -9.78
C ARG A 168 -5.39 20.93 -11.23
N LYS A 169 -4.67 21.53 -12.19
CA LYS A 169 -4.90 21.29 -13.61
C LYS A 169 -4.73 19.82 -13.97
N LYS A 170 -3.63 19.18 -13.52
CA LYS A 170 -3.39 17.75 -13.72
C LYS A 170 -4.51 16.89 -13.09
N ILE A 171 -4.91 17.22 -11.86
CA ILE A 171 -5.95 16.47 -11.13
C ILE A 171 -7.29 16.61 -11.86
N LYS A 172 -7.66 17.81 -12.29
CA LYS A 172 -8.87 18.04 -13.08
C LYS A 172 -8.87 17.26 -14.40
N GLU A 173 -7.76 17.28 -15.14
CA GLU A 173 -7.62 16.59 -16.42
C GLU A 173 -7.79 15.07 -16.32
N ILE A 174 -7.29 14.45 -15.26
CA ILE A 174 -7.32 12.99 -15.09
C ILE A 174 -8.56 12.53 -14.34
N PHE A 175 -8.93 13.20 -13.24
CA PHE A 175 -9.98 12.74 -12.33
C PHE A 175 -11.28 13.56 -12.42
N ASN A 176 -11.30 14.61 -13.22
CA ASN A 176 -12.40 15.57 -13.30
C ASN A 176 -12.77 16.17 -11.92
N ASP A 177 -11.79 16.37 -11.04
CA ASP A 177 -11.95 16.88 -9.68
C ASP A 177 -11.29 18.26 -9.55
N GLU A 178 -12.11 19.32 -9.37
CA GLU A 178 -11.64 20.66 -9.09
C GLU A 178 -11.53 20.96 -7.59
N GLY A 179 -12.09 20.11 -6.75
CA GLY A 179 -12.22 20.31 -5.31
C GLY A 179 -11.16 19.60 -4.47
N PHE A 180 -10.24 18.85 -5.06
CA PHE A 180 -9.22 18.08 -4.33
C PHE A 180 -8.35 18.99 -3.46
N ILE A 181 -7.80 20.09 -4.02
CA ILE A 181 -7.13 21.12 -3.24
C ILE A 181 -7.98 22.39 -3.24
N ARG A 182 -8.36 22.88 -2.07
CA ARG A 182 -9.16 24.10 -1.92
C ARG A 182 -8.31 25.26 -1.44
N SER A 183 -8.63 26.47 -1.95
CA SER A 183 -8.02 27.72 -1.48
C SER A 183 -8.79 28.28 -0.31
N GLU A 184 -8.08 28.75 0.69
CA GLU A 184 -8.59 29.56 1.78
C GLU A 184 -7.82 30.89 1.87
N LYS A 185 -8.32 31.86 2.68
CA LYS A 185 -7.81 33.24 2.66
C LYS A 185 -6.28 33.41 2.72
N LYS A 186 -5.55 32.48 3.36
CA LYS A 186 -4.09 32.57 3.54
C LYS A 186 -3.35 31.24 3.29
N GLY A 187 -3.99 30.26 2.67
CA GLY A 187 -3.40 28.94 2.47
C GLY A 187 -4.28 27.96 1.69
N TYR A 188 -4.05 26.67 1.92
CA TYR A 188 -4.67 25.59 1.19
C TYR A 188 -5.06 24.44 2.12
N THR A 189 -6.05 23.65 1.69
CA THR A 189 -6.54 22.44 2.34
C THR A 189 -6.88 21.37 1.31
N ILE A 190 -6.86 20.11 1.69
CA ILE A 190 -7.44 18.96 0.97
C ILE A 190 -8.72 18.52 1.63
#